data_83a96fdb17bcb82843976ea71ed4f286
#
_entry.id   83a96fdb17bcb82843976ea71ed4f286
#
_cell.length_a   1.000
_cell.length_b   1.000
_cell.length_c   1.000
_cell.angle_alpha   90.00
_cell.angle_beta   90.00
_cell.angle_gamma   90.00
#
_symmetry.space_group_name_H-M   'P 1'
#
loop_
_entity.id
_entity.type
_entity.pdbx_description
1 polymer ?
#
loop_
_entity_poly.entity_id
_entity_poly.type
_entity_poly.pdbx_seq_one_letter_code
_entity_poly.pdbx_strand_id
1 'polypeptide(L)'
;MSSQEVFEKTLKEHRCSLTLPRQAVFDALQHHTSLTKAELAASCPGIDRSSVYRTSELFEKLGIVVRIPTGWKYRLELGEAFHEHHHHATCANCGASIALPEDPALEKRLRDLAARRSFSLTSHQIELTGTCESCQSTDG
;
A
#
# COMPACT_ATOMS: atom_id res chain seq x y z
N MET A 1 -6.16 16.39 10.13
CA MET A 1 -4.78 16.63 9.64
C MET A 1 -4.66 16.19 8.18
N SER A 2 -3.93 16.92 7.37
CA SER A 2 -3.65 16.53 6.00
C SER A 2 -2.68 15.33 5.98
N SER A 3 -2.62 14.64 4.84
CA SER A 3 -1.66 13.53 4.69
C SER A 3 -0.22 14.00 4.88
N GLN A 4 0.09 15.20 4.37
CA GLN A 4 1.42 15.77 4.53
C GLN A 4 1.74 16.03 6.01
N GLU A 5 0.78 16.53 6.76
CA GLU A 5 0.98 16.77 8.20
C GLU A 5 1.19 15.48 8.97
N VAL A 6 0.44 14.43 8.64
CA VAL A 6 0.60 13.12 9.26
C VAL A 6 1.99 12.55 8.93
N PHE A 7 2.41 12.69 7.69
CA PHE A 7 3.72 12.24 7.24
C PHE A 7 4.86 12.94 8.00
N GLU A 8 4.82 14.27 8.05
CA GLU A 8 5.84 15.06 8.75
C GLU A 8 5.86 14.73 10.24
N LYS A 9 4.69 14.58 10.86
CA LYS A 9 4.56 14.21 12.26
C LYS A 9 5.18 12.85 12.53
N THR A 10 4.92 11.87 11.65
CA THR A 10 5.47 10.52 11.80
C THR A 10 6.99 10.54 11.73
N LEU A 11 7.56 11.26 10.77
CA LEU A 11 9.01 11.41 10.67
C LEU A 11 9.59 12.01 11.94
N LYS A 12 8.98 13.09 12.43
CA LYS A 12 9.42 13.80 13.62
C LYS A 12 9.40 12.91 14.86
N GLU A 13 8.32 12.13 15.03
CA GLU A 13 8.19 11.21 16.16
C GLU A 13 9.28 10.13 16.17
N HIS A 14 9.78 9.75 15.00
CA HIS A 14 10.84 8.76 14.87
C HIS A 14 12.22 9.42 14.69
N ARG A 15 12.32 10.72 14.94
CA ARG A 15 13.57 11.50 14.83
C ARG A 15 14.20 11.41 13.46
N CYS A 16 13.37 11.37 12.43
CA CYS A 16 13.81 11.37 11.04
C CYS A 16 13.55 12.74 10.42
N SER A 17 14.55 13.29 9.75
CA SER A 17 14.40 14.56 9.05
C SER A 17 13.64 14.40 7.74
N LEU A 18 12.98 15.45 7.31
CA LEU A 18 12.38 15.50 5.99
C LEU A 18 13.50 15.80 4.98
N THR A 19 13.66 14.91 4.01
CA THR A 19 14.68 15.07 2.97
C THR A 19 14.01 15.04 1.61
N LEU A 20 14.74 15.45 0.58
CA LEU A 20 14.24 15.45 -0.79
C LEU A 20 13.78 14.04 -1.25
N PRO A 21 14.60 12.97 -1.06
CA PRO A 21 14.15 11.64 -1.41
C PRO A 21 12.90 11.19 -0.64
N ARG A 22 12.82 11.52 0.64
CA ARG A 22 11.66 11.12 1.46
C ARG A 22 10.39 11.80 1.00
N GLN A 23 10.45 13.08 0.67
CA GLN A 23 9.29 13.80 0.14
C GLN A 23 8.90 13.26 -1.23
N ALA A 24 9.88 13.00 -2.10
CA ALA A 24 9.61 12.48 -3.45
C ALA A 24 8.93 11.12 -3.42
N VAL A 25 9.39 10.20 -2.56
CA VAL A 25 8.79 8.88 -2.41
C VAL A 25 7.36 8.99 -1.87
N PHE A 26 7.15 9.82 -0.87
CA PHE A 26 5.82 10.05 -0.32
C PHE A 26 4.86 10.60 -1.39
N ASP A 27 5.30 11.61 -2.13
CA ASP A 27 4.47 12.21 -3.19
C ASP A 27 4.11 11.20 -4.28
N ALA A 28 5.07 10.39 -4.70
CA ALA A 28 4.81 9.36 -5.71
C ALA A 28 3.74 8.37 -5.24
N LEU A 29 3.82 7.94 -3.99
CA LEU A 29 2.85 6.99 -3.42
C LEU A 29 1.49 7.61 -3.17
N GLN A 30 1.42 8.93 -2.96
CA GLN A 30 0.14 9.63 -2.86
C GLN A 30 -0.61 9.68 -4.17
N HIS A 31 0.11 9.78 -5.29
CA HIS A 31 -0.50 9.91 -6.62
C HIS A 31 -0.89 8.57 -7.24
N HIS A 32 -0.52 7.45 -6.62
CA HIS A 32 -0.78 6.12 -7.14
C HIS A 32 -1.38 5.23 -6.06
N THR A 33 -2.23 4.27 -6.45
CA THR A 33 -2.82 3.33 -5.52
C THR A 33 -1.75 2.41 -4.92
N SER A 34 -0.89 1.87 -5.77
CA SER A 34 0.25 1.06 -5.34
C SER A 34 1.30 1.04 -6.45
N LEU A 35 2.55 0.83 -6.06
CA LEU A 35 3.67 0.80 -7.00
C LEU A 35 4.62 -0.34 -6.64
N THR A 36 5.20 -0.97 -7.65
CA THR A 36 6.35 -1.85 -7.41
C THR A 36 7.56 -0.98 -7.09
N LYS A 37 8.62 -1.57 -6.55
CA LYS A 37 9.86 -0.82 -6.28
C LYS A 37 10.41 -0.16 -7.55
N ALA A 38 10.37 -0.88 -8.67
CA ALA A 38 10.85 -0.35 -9.95
C ALA A 38 10.00 0.83 -10.43
N GLU A 39 8.67 0.70 -10.33
CA GLU A 39 7.75 1.78 -10.68
C GLU A 39 7.95 2.99 -9.78
N LEU A 40 8.18 2.76 -8.48
CA LEU A 40 8.44 3.82 -7.53
C LEU A 40 9.71 4.60 -7.89
N ALA A 41 10.79 3.88 -8.22
CA ALA A 41 12.04 4.52 -8.65
C ALA A 41 11.83 5.34 -9.92
N ALA A 42 11.07 4.82 -10.88
CA ALA A 42 10.74 5.54 -12.12
C ALA A 42 9.88 6.77 -11.87
N SER A 43 9.12 6.78 -10.78
CA SER A 43 8.24 7.90 -10.40
C SER A 43 8.96 8.98 -9.62
N CYS A 44 10.23 8.81 -9.33
CA CYS A 44 11.05 9.78 -8.58
C CYS A 44 12.24 10.24 -9.45
N PRO A 45 11.99 10.97 -10.54
CA PRO A 45 13.08 11.45 -11.40
C PRO A 45 14.00 12.38 -10.63
N GLY A 46 15.31 12.26 -10.87
CA GLY A 46 16.31 13.06 -10.18
C GLY A 46 16.77 12.49 -8.84
N ILE A 47 16.15 11.41 -8.38
CA ILE A 47 16.56 10.70 -7.16
C ILE A 47 17.16 9.36 -7.59
N ASP A 48 18.34 9.02 -7.10
CA ASP A 48 18.99 7.76 -7.47
C ASP A 48 18.19 6.57 -6.89
N ARG A 49 18.23 5.46 -7.62
CA ARG A 49 17.46 4.26 -7.28
C ARG A 49 17.76 3.76 -5.86
N SER A 50 19.03 3.76 -5.45
CA SER A 50 19.40 3.28 -4.12
C SER A 50 18.78 4.15 -3.01
N SER A 51 18.71 5.45 -3.22
CA SER A 51 18.05 6.37 -2.27
C SER A 51 16.55 6.11 -2.18
N VAL A 52 15.89 5.85 -3.32
CA VAL A 52 14.47 5.50 -3.35
C VAL A 52 14.24 4.20 -2.58
N TYR A 53 15.06 3.18 -2.81
CA TYR A 53 14.92 1.88 -2.14
C TYR A 53 15.17 1.98 -0.64
N ARG A 54 16.20 2.70 -0.22
CA ARG A 54 16.46 2.90 1.21
C ARG A 54 15.33 3.66 1.89
N THR A 55 14.78 4.66 1.20
CA THR A 55 13.65 5.42 1.71
C THR A 55 12.42 4.54 1.87
N SER A 56 12.12 3.68 0.89
CA SER A 56 10.97 2.78 0.98
C SER A 56 11.13 1.79 2.13
N GLU A 57 12.33 1.29 2.37
CA GLU A 57 12.60 0.39 3.50
C GLU A 57 12.42 1.11 4.85
N LEU A 58 12.87 2.34 4.94
CA LEU A 58 12.65 3.16 6.14
C LEU A 58 11.15 3.36 6.37
N PHE A 59 10.41 3.70 5.32
CA PHE A 59 8.98 3.95 5.42
C PHE A 59 8.21 2.69 5.85
N GLU A 60 8.66 1.51 5.43
CA GLU A 60 8.09 0.26 5.91
C GLU A 60 8.30 0.10 7.42
N LYS A 61 9.50 0.40 7.91
CA LYS A 61 9.81 0.32 9.33
C LYS A 61 8.98 1.30 10.17
N LEU A 62 8.70 2.48 9.61
CA LEU A 62 7.91 3.50 10.31
C LEU A 62 6.40 3.31 10.16
N GLY A 63 5.96 2.33 9.39
CA GLY A 63 4.54 2.11 9.13
C GLY A 63 3.92 3.10 8.16
N ILE A 64 4.73 3.92 7.50
CA ILE A 64 4.25 4.87 6.47
C ILE A 64 3.84 4.11 5.22
N VAL A 65 4.55 3.04 4.90
CA VAL A 65 4.34 2.21 3.71
C VAL A 65 4.08 0.78 4.14
N VAL A 66 3.17 0.11 3.44
CA VAL A 66 2.88 -1.32 3.65
C VAL A 66 3.09 -2.07 2.33
N ARG A 67 3.42 -3.36 2.45
CA ARG A 67 3.55 -4.26 1.31
C ARG A 67 2.22 -4.93 1.01
N ILE A 68 1.84 -4.91 -0.25
CA ILE A 68 0.65 -5.59 -0.72
C ILE A 68 1.09 -6.81 -1.52
N PRO A 69 0.90 -8.04 -1.00
CA PRO A 69 1.31 -9.24 -1.73
C PRO A 69 0.55 -9.38 -3.04
N THR A 70 1.27 -9.73 -4.10
CA THR A 70 0.68 -9.98 -5.42
C THR A 70 1.26 -11.29 -5.99
N GLY A 71 0.89 -12.41 -5.38
CA GLY A 71 1.50 -13.70 -5.66
C GLY A 71 2.84 -13.82 -4.94
N TRP A 72 3.92 -14.08 -5.67
CA TRP A 72 5.26 -14.16 -5.11
C TRP A 72 5.99 -12.81 -5.11
N LYS A 73 5.37 -11.77 -5.65
CA LYS A 73 5.87 -10.40 -5.65
C LYS A 73 5.06 -9.54 -4.68
N TYR A 74 5.39 -8.27 -4.60
CA TYR A 74 4.63 -7.33 -3.78
C TYR A 74 4.63 -5.95 -4.43
N ARG A 75 3.65 -5.14 -4.04
CA ARG A 75 3.57 -3.73 -4.38
C ARG A 75 3.60 -2.94 -3.08
N LEU A 76 3.92 -1.66 -3.19
CA LEU A 76 4.00 -0.76 -2.05
C LEU A 76 2.88 0.26 -2.12
N GLU A 77 2.27 0.56 -0.98
CA GLU A 77 1.32 1.66 -0.89
C GLU A 77 1.42 2.33 0.48
N LEU A 78 0.87 3.52 0.59
CA LEU A 78 0.81 4.21 1.87
C LEU A 78 -0.11 3.45 2.83
N GLY A 79 0.24 3.48 4.12
CA GLY A 79 -0.54 2.82 5.16
C GLY A 79 -1.89 3.49 5.42
N GLU A 80 -2.70 2.85 6.26
CA GLU A 80 -4.07 3.29 6.53
C GLU A 80 -4.19 4.71 7.08
N ALA A 81 -3.15 5.24 7.70
CA ALA A 81 -3.15 6.60 8.20
C ALA A 81 -3.27 7.65 7.09
N PHE A 82 -3.02 7.26 5.83
CA PHE A 82 -2.94 8.18 4.69
C PHE A 82 -4.10 8.01 3.70
N HIS A 83 -4.95 7.01 3.88
CA HIS A 83 -6.10 6.76 3.01
C HIS A 83 -7.12 5.90 3.74
N GLU A 84 -8.31 5.79 3.16
CA GLU A 84 -9.34 4.91 3.68
C GLU A 84 -8.94 3.45 3.52
N HIS A 85 -9.38 2.61 4.46
CA HIS A 85 -9.15 1.17 4.39
C HIS A 85 -9.76 0.58 3.12
N HIS A 86 -9.01 -0.23 2.41
CA HIS A 86 -9.50 -0.91 1.22
C HIS A 86 -8.75 -2.23 1.01
N HIS A 87 -9.30 -3.05 0.15
CA HIS A 87 -8.69 -4.33 -0.24
C HIS A 87 -8.30 -4.27 -1.70
N HIS A 88 -7.58 -5.27 -2.17
CA HIS A 88 -7.04 -5.29 -3.54
C HIS A 88 -7.44 -6.55 -4.27
N ALA A 89 -7.65 -6.42 -5.58
CA ALA A 89 -7.80 -7.56 -6.49
C ALA A 89 -6.72 -7.44 -7.56
N THR A 90 -5.97 -8.50 -7.74
CA THR A 90 -4.85 -8.54 -8.69
C THR A 90 -5.13 -9.56 -9.78
N CYS A 91 -4.94 -9.14 -11.03
CA CYS A 91 -5.08 -10.04 -12.17
C CYS A 91 -3.85 -10.93 -12.27
N ALA A 92 -4.06 -12.25 -12.23
CA ALA A 92 -2.98 -13.22 -12.34
C ALA A 92 -2.34 -13.22 -13.72
N ASN A 93 -3.06 -12.75 -14.74
CA ASN A 93 -2.59 -12.75 -16.12
C ASN A 93 -1.75 -11.52 -16.48
N CYS A 94 -2.29 -10.32 -16.26
CA CYS A 94 -1.61 -9.08 -16.65
C CYS A 94 -0.98 -8.31 -15.49
N GLY A 95 -1.23 -8.72 -14.24
CA GLY A 95 -0.68 -8.06 -13.07
C GLY A 95 -1.39 -6.77 -12.66
N ALA A 96 -2.46 -6.39 -13.34
CA ALA A 96 -3.22 -5.20 -12.98
C ALA A 96 -3.79 -5.35 -11.56
N SER A 97 -3.70 -4.30 -10.78
CA SER A 97 -4.23 -4.29 -9.41
C SER A 97 -5.30 -3.22 -9.30
N ILE A 98 -6.44 -3.58 -8.73
CA ILE A 98 -7.53 -2.63 -8.49
C ILE A 98 -7.83 -2.58 -7.00
N ALA A 99 -8.16 -1.38 -6.51
CA ALA A 99 -8.59 -1.19 -5.13
C ALA A 99 -10.07 -1.50 -5.04
N LEU A 100 -10.44 -2.26 -4.01
CA LEU A 100 -11.86 -2.56 -3.72
C LEU A 100 -12.28 -1.68 -2.55
N PRO A 101 -13.43 -1.01 -2.63
CA PRO A 101 -13.86 -0.12 -1.56
C PRO A 101 -14.14 -0.88 -0.27
N GLU A 102 -14.10 -0.17 0.86
CA GLU A 102 -14.43 -0.74 2.14
C GLU A 102 -15.89 -1.20 2.16
N ASP A 103 -16.12 -2.39 2.68
CA ASP A 103 -17.46 -2.92 2.92
C ASP A 103 -17.61 -3.11 4.43
N PRO A 104 -18.37 -2.24 5.12
CA PRO A 104 -18.54 -2.33 6.57
C PRO A 104 -19.08 -3.67 7.04
N ALA A 105 -19.95 -4.32 6.26
CA ALA A 105 -20.48 -5.64 6.59
C ALA A 105 -19.41 -6.70 6.59
N LEU A 106 -18.51 -6.67 5.60
CA LEU A 106 -17.38 -7.59 5.53
C LEU A 106 -16.43 -7.38 6.70
N GLU A 107 -16.09 -6.13 6.98
CA GLU A 107 -15.18 -5.79 8.08
C GLU A 107 -15.74 -6.26 9.42
N LYS A 108 -17.03 -6.05 9.65
CA LYS A 108 -17.69 -6.53 10.86
C LYS A 108 -17.64 -8.05 10.96
N ARG A 109 -17.89 -8.74 9.85
CA ARG A 109 -17.87 -10.21 9.80
C ARG A 109 -16.51 -10.77 10.20
N LEU A 110 -15.44 -10.14 9.71
CA LEU A 110 -14.08 -10.57 10.04
C LEU A 110 -13.79 -10.38 11.54
N ARG A 111 -14.20 -9.26 12.11
CA ARG A 111 -14.05 -9.03 13.55
C ARG A 111 -14.81 -10.07 14.37
N ASP A 112 -16.05 -10.36 13.95
CA ASP A 112 -16.89 -11.34 14.65
C ASP A 112 -16.29 -12.75 14.60
N LEU A 113 -15.75 -13.14 13.44
CA LEU A 113 -15.10 -14.45 13.29
C LEU A 113 -13.87 -14.57 14.19
N ALA A 114 -13.07 -13.52 14.28
CA ALA A 114 -11.90 -13.49 15.16
C ALA A 114 -12.35 -13.56 16.63
N ALA A 115 -13.37 -12.79 17.00
CA ALA A 115 -13.89 -12.74 18.36
C ALA A 115 -14.42 -14.10 18.84
N ARG A 116 -14.99 -14.90 17.95
CA ARG A 116 -15.45 -16.27 18.26
C ARG A 116 -14.32 -17.16 18.75
N ARG A 117 -13.10 -16.85 18.38
CA ARG A 117 -11.91 -17.58 18.82
C ARG A 117 -11.13 -16.81 19.86
N SER A 118 -11.77 -15.86 20.54
CA SER A 118 -11.16 -15.01 21.58
C SER A 118 -9.95 -14.24 21.04
N PHE A 119 -9.99 -13.85 19.78
CA PHE A 119 -8.90 -13.13 19.11
C PHE A 119 -9.31 -11.67 18.89
N SER A 120 -8.48 -10.74 19.38
CA SER A 120 -8.71 -9.31 19.21
C SER A 120 -8.01 -8.85 17.91
N LEU A 121 -8.81 -8.58 16.89
CA LEU A 121 -8.29 -8.19 15.58
C LEU A 121 -7.83 -6.74 15.60
N THR A 122 -6.57 -6.50 15.26
CA THR A 122 -6.01 -5.14 15.18
C THR A 122 -5.86 -4.66 13.74
N SER A 123 -5.58 -5.57 12.82
CA SER A 123 -5.44 -5.23 11.40
C SER A 123 -5.65 -6.48 10.55
N HIS A 124 -5.91 -6.30 9.27
CA HIS A 124 -6.03 -7.40 8.33
C HIS A 124 -5.78 -6.90 6.91
N GLN A 125 -5.44 -7.85 6.03
CA GLN A 125 -5.31 -7.59 4.60
C GLN A 125 -6.06 -8.68 3.87
N ILE A 126 -6.78 -8.31 2.82
CA ILE A 126 -7.47 -9.25 1.95
C ILE A 126 -6.98 -9.00 0.54
N GLU A 127 -6.45 -10.05 -0.08
CA GLU A 127 -5.97 -10.01 -1.44
C GLU A 127 -6.77 -11.00 -2.27
N LEU A 128 -7.41 -10.50 -3.33
CA LEU A 128 -8.13 -11.35 -4.27
C LEU A 128 -7.28 -11.53 -5.51
N THR A 129 -7.20 -12.74 -6.00
CA THR A 129 -6.46 -13.06 -7.23
C THR A 129 -7.43 -13.66 -8.23
N GLY A 130 -7.42 -13.15 -9.43
CA GLY A 130 -8.34 -13.60 -10.47
C GLY A 130 -7.96 -13.07 -11.82
N THR A 131 -8.95 -12.79 -12.66
CA THR A 131 -8.75 -12.32 -14.03
C THR A 131 -9.53 -11.02 -14.23
N CYS A 132 -8.83 -9.97 -14.65
CA CYS A 132 -9.46 -8.66 -14.86
C CYS A 132 -10.39 -8.69 -16.09
N GLU A 133 -11.23 -7.67 -16.22
CA GLU A 133 -12.21 -7.58 -17.30
C GLU A 133 -11.59 -7.74 -18.70
N SER A 134 -10.46 -7.04 -18.94
CA SER A 134 -9.77 -7.12 -20.23
C SER A 134 -9.25 -8.52 -20.53
N CYS A 135 -8.73 -9.22 -19.52
CA CYS A 135 -8.19 -10.56 -19.70
C CYS A 135 -9.29 -11.62 -19.82
N GLN A 136 -10.45 -11.41 -19.22
CA GLN A 136 -11.61 -12.30 -19.38
C GLN A 136 -12.10 -12.31 -20.81
N SER A 137 -12.11 -11.15 -21.46
CA SER A 137 -12.60 -11.04 -22.83
C SER A 137 -11.66 -11.65 -23.86
N THR A 138 -10.38 -11.92 -23.50
CA THR A 138 -9.41 -12.58 -24.39
C THR A 138 -9.40 -14.09 -24.25
N ASP A 139 -10.05 -14.64 -23.21
CA ASP A 139 -10.11 -16.07 -22.96
C ASP A 139 -11.35 -16.74 -23.57
N GLY A 140 -12.05 -16.01 -24.41
CA GLY A 140 -13.28 -16.47 -25.05
C GLY A 140 -13.12 -17.59 -26.07
#